data_78057db8d3da503d4a75c33b1997a6ea
#
_entry.id   78057db8d3da503d4a75c33b1997a6ea
#
_cell.length_a   1.000
_cell.length_b   1.000
_cell.length_c   1.000
_cell.angle_alpha   90.00
_cell.angle_beta   90.00
_cell.angle_gamma   90.00
#
_symmetry.space_group_name_H-M   'P 1'
#
loop_
_entity.id
_entity.type
_entity.pdbx_description
1 polymer ?
#
loop_
_entity_poly.entity_id
_entity_poly.type
_entity_poly.pdbx_seq_one_letter_code
_entity_poly.pdbx_strand_id
1 'polypeptide(L)'
;MSELLEKILNRENMNKAYKRVKANKGTSGIDEITIEDAYVYIKENWESIRAEITERKYKPQPVKRVEIPKPNGGTRNLGIPTVMDRIIQQAMVQVLSPICETFFSDYSYGFRPNRSCEQAINKLLEYINDGYEWIVDIDLEKFFDNVPQDKLMSYVHIIINDGDTESLIRKYLKAGIMINGKYEKSEKGTPQGGNLSPLLSNIILNELDKELESRGLHFTRYADDCVIAVKSRASANRVMHTCLLYTS
;
A
#
# COMPACT_ATOMS: atom_id res chain seq x y z
N MET A 1 -16.16 -15.59 -11.98
CA MET A 1 -14.77 -15.10 -11.80
C MET A 1 -14.45 -14.16 -12.95
N SER A 2 -14.02 -12.94 -12.65
CA SER A 2 -13.64 -11.97 -13.65
C SER A 2 -12.29 -12.31 -14.31
N GLU A 3 -12.03 -11.74 -15.49
CA GLU A 3 -10.76 -11.94 -16.22
C GLU A 3 -9.55 -11.46 -15.40
N LEU A 4 -9.71 -10.35 -14.66
CA LEU A 4 -8.65 -9.81 -13.83
C LEU A 4 -8.31 -10.73 -12.66
N LEU A 5 -9.34 -11.22 -11.95
CA LEU A 5 -9.13 -12.18 -10.87
C LEU A 5 -8.53 -13.50 -11.39
N GLU A 6 -8.92 -13.95 -12.59
CA GLU A 6 -8.32 -15.11 -13.22
C GLU A 6 -6.82 -14.93 -13.50
N LYS A 7 -6.41 -13.75 -13.99
CA LYS A 7 -4.99 -13.39 -14.17
C LYS A 7 -4.24 -13.40 -12.84
N ILE A 8 -4.85 -12.88 -11.76
CA ILE A 8 -4.25 -12.87 -10.42
C ILE A 8 -4.00 -14.30 -9.94
N LEU A 9 -5.01 -15.18 -10.06
CA LEU A 9 -4.96 -16.57 -9.57
C LEU A 9 -4.30 -17.55 -10.56
N ASN A 10 -3.80 -17.05 -11.70
CA ASN A 10 -3.09 -17.88 -12.66
C ASN A 10 -1.86 -18.55 -12.02
N ARG A 11 -1.63 -19.82 -12.37
CA ARG A 11 -0.54 -20.63 -11.79
C ARG A 11 0.83 -19.99 -11.94
N GLU A 12 1.11 -19.39 -13.07
CA GLU A 12 2.41 -18.73 -13.30
C GLU A 12 2.58 -17.51 -12.39
N ASN A 13 1.54 -16.67 -12.28
CA ASN A 13 1.54 -15.51 -11.42
C ASN A 13 1.66 -15.88 -9.93
N MET A 14 0.93 -16.90 -9.49
CA MET A 14 1.01 -17.40 -8.11
C MET A 14 2.40 -17.97 -7.79
N ASN A 15 3.02 -18.69 -8.73
CA ASN A 15 4.38 -19.19 -8.56
C ASN A 15 5.42 -18.06 -8.46
N LYS A 16 5.28 -16.98 -9.25
CA LYS A 16 6.12 -15.77 -9.12
C LYS A 16 5.92 -15.13 -7.75
N ALA A 17 4.68 -14.99 -7.31
CA ALA A 17 4.35 -14.44 -6.00
C ALA A 17 4.96 -15.26 -4.85
N TYR A 18 4.81 -16.58 -4.87
CA TYR A 18 5.45 -17.48 -3.91
C TYR A 18 6.96 -17.28 -3.84
N LYS A 19 7.65 -17.30 -5.01
CA LYS A 19 9.10 -17.11 -5.06
C LYS A 19 9.52 -15.77 -4.45
N ARG A 20 8.77 -14.70 -4.72
CA ARG A 20 9.06 -13.36 -4.18
C ARG A 20 8.83 -13.29 -2.67
N VAL A 21 7.75 -13.86 -2.16
CA VAL A 21 7.49 -13.92 -0.71
C VAL A 21 8.55 -14.78 -0.01
N LYS A 22 8.94 -15.91 -0.62
CA LYS A 22 10.01 -16.78 -0.09
C LYS A 22 11.37 -16.07 -0.02
N ALA A 23 11.72 -15.28 -1.02
CA ALA A 23 12.98 -14.52 -1.05
C ALA A 23 13.09 -13.49 0.09
N ASN A 24 11.96 -12.95 0.57
CA ASN A 24 11.92 -11.98 1.67
C ASN A 24 12.14 -12.60 3.05
N LYS A 25 12.14 -13.93 3.20
CA LYS A 25 12.40 -14.66 4.45
C LYS A 25 11.61 -14.14 5.66
N GLY A 26 10.36 -13.68 5.44
CA GLY A 26 9.53 -13.11 6.50
C GLY A 26 9.00 -14.17 7.46
N THR A 27 8.76 -13.78 8.70
CA THR A 27 8.20 -14.65 9.76
C THR A 27 6.77 -15.10 9.47
N SER A 28 6.29 -16.16 10.15
CA SER A 28 4.90 -16.66 10.07
C SER A 28 3.88 -15.65 10.62
N GLY A 29 2.64 -15.77 10.16
CA GLY A 29 1.49 -15.03 10.69
C GLY A 29 0.92 -15.65 11.96
N ILE A 30 -0.39 -15.51 12.15
CA ILE A 30 -1.11 -16.07 13.32
C ILE A 30 -1.32 -17.58 13.22
N ASP A 31 -1.23 -18.13 12.01
CA ASP A 31 -1.37 -19.57 11.70
C ASP A 31 -0.09 -20.38 11.95
N GLU A 32 1.00 -19.68 12.28
CA GLU A 32 2.33 -20.25 12.52
C GLU A 32 2.93 -21.01 11.32
N ILE A 33 2.27 -21.01 10.16
CA ILE A 33 2.80 -21.64 8.95
C ILE A 33 4.03 -20.85 8.49
N THR A 34 5.17 -21.54 8.43
CA THR A 34 6.42 -20.92 7.96
C THR A 34 6.48 -20.85 6.44
N ILE A 35 7.44 -20.12 5.91
CA ILE A 35 7.63 -20.05 4.45
C ILE A 35 8.12 -21.40 3.87
N GLU A 36 8.81 -22.18 4.66
CA GLU A 36 9.28 -23.53 4.34
C GLU A 36 8.09 -24.50 4.20
N ASP A 37 7.13 -24.43 5.14
CA ASP A 37 5.93 -25.27 5.14
C ASP A 37 4.88 -24.82 4.13
N ALA A 38 4.91 -23.55 3.74
CA ALA A 38 3.90 -22.96 2.86
C ALA A 38 3.75 -23.68 1.51
N TYR A 39 4.84 -24.26 0.98
CA TYR A 39 4.76 -25.01 -0.29
C TYR A 39 3.87 -26.23 -0.19
N VAL A 40 4.03 -27.02 0.87
CA VAL A 40 3.21 -28.22 1.14
C VAL A 40 1.76 -27.80 1.39
N TYR A 41 1.57 -26.81 2.26
CA TYR A 41 0.25 -26.26 2.56
C TYR A 41 -0.50 -25.79 1.31
N ILE A 42 0.16 -25.05 0.41
CA ILE A 42 -0.43 -24.56 -0.83
C ILE A 42 -0.81 -25.76 -1.73
N LYS A 43 0.09 -26.73 -1.88
CA LYS A 43 -0.16 -27.91 -2.72
C LYS A 43 -1.41 -28.68 -2.30
N GLU A 44 -1.65 -28.78 -1.00
CA GLU A 44 -2.78 -29.50 -0.43
C GLU A 44 -4.08 -28.69 -0.44
N ASN A 45 -4.01 -27.38 -0.28
CA ASN A 45 -5.19 -26.53 -0.02
C ASN A 45 -5.54 -25.59 -1.19
N TRP A 46 -4.70 -25.49 -2.25
CA TRP A 46 -4.87 -24.47 -3.28
C TRP A 46 -6.23 -24.53 -3.99
N GLU A 47 -6.73 -25.70 -4.34
CA GLU A 47 -8.00 -25.84 -5.05
C GLU A 47 -9.17 -25.31 -4.20
N SER A 48 -9.16 -25.59 -2.89
CA SER A 48 -10.15 -25.08 -1.95
C SER A 48 -10.05 -23.56 -1.81
N ILE A 49 -8.84 -23.04 -1.59
CA ILE A 49 -8.59 -21.60 -1.45
C ILE A 49 -9.00 -20.86 -2.74
N ARG A 50 -8.64 -21.40 -3.89
CA ARG A 50 -9.03 -20.83 -5.19
C ARG A 50 -10.54 -20.81 -5.38
N ALA A 51 -11.23 -21.88 -5.01
CA ALA A 51 -12.69 -21.95 -5.05
C ALA A 51 -13.33 -20.91 -4.14
N GLU A 52 -12.87 -20.80 -2.88
CA GLU A 52 -13.35 -19.80 -1.93
C GLU A 52 -13.16 -18.35 -2.42
N ILE A 53 -12.01 -18.06 -3.05
CA ILE A 53 -11.75 -16.73 -3.63
C ILE A 53 -12.72 -16.46 -4.78
N THR A 54 -12.87 -17.43 -5.69
CA THR A 54 -13.75 -17.32 -6.86
C THR A 54 -15.22 -17.13 -6.46
N GLU A 55 -15.65 -17.81 -5.41
CA GLU A 55 -17.01 -17.71 -4.86
C GLU A 55 -17.19 -16.51 -3.92
N ARG A 56 -16.18 -15.67 -3.76
CA ARG A 56 -16.15 -14.54 -2.80
C ARG A 56 -16.36 -14.99 -1.35
N LYS A 57 -15.99 -16.21 -1.01
CA LYS A 57 -16.11 -16.78 0.36
C LYS A 57 -14.81 -16.71 1.15
N TYR A 58 -13.68 -16.58 0.48
CA TYR A 58 -12.37 -16.50 1.12
C TYR A 58 -12.36 -15.45 2.23
N LYS A 59 -11.82 -15.82 3.39
CA LYS A 59 -11.68 -14.95 4.56
C LYS A 59 -10.20 -14.83 4.93
N PRO A 60 -9.54 -13.72 4.58
CA PRO A 60 -8.17 -13.48 5.02
C PRO A 60 -8.08 -13.57 6.54
N GLN A 61 -6.96 -14.10 7.04
CA GLN A 61 -6.71 -14.18 8.47
C GLN A 61 -6.35 -12.80 9.04
N PRO A 62 -6.66 -12.52 10.31
CA PRO A 62 -6.20 -11.30 10.96
C PRO A 62 -4.68 -11.19 10.93
N VAL A 63 -4.15 -9.97 10.80
CA VAL A 63 -2.71 -9.74 10.84
C VAL A 63 -2.20 -9.82 12.28
N LYS A 64 -1.08 -10.50 12.51
CA LYS A 64 -0.41 -10.55 13.81
C LYS A 64 0.30 -9.22 14.04
N ARG A 65 -0.09 -8.46 15.08
CA ARG A 65 0.57 -7.20 15.46
C ARG A 65 1.87 -7.47 16.21
N VAL A 66 2.92 -6.78 15.78
CA VAL A 66 4.22 -6.74 16.44
C VAL A 66 4.66 -5.29 16.56
N GLU A 67 5.18 -4.89 17.70
CA GLU A 67 5.76 -3.57 17.91
C GLU A 67 7.26 -3.62 17.62
N ILE A 68 7.74 -2.70 16.76
CA ILE A 68 9.15 -2.56 16.43
C ILE A 68 9.65 -1.23 16.98
N PRO A 69 10.76 -1.20 17.75
CA PRO A 69 11.35 0.05 18.23
C PRO A 69 11.78 0.95 17.08
N LYS A 70 11.50 2.26 17.17
CA LYS A 70 12.04 3.26 16.25
C LYS A 70 13.42 3.70 16.70
N PRO A 71 14.36 4.06 15.78
CA PRO A 71 15.69 4.56 16.14
C PRO A 71 15.66 5.80 17.04
N ASN A 72 14.63 6.65 16.86
CA ASN A 72 14.47 7.92 17.57
C ASN A 72 13.56 7.81 18.82
N GLY A 73 13.32 6.60 19.32
CA GLY A 73 12.39 6.32 20.42
C GLY A 73 10.95 6.11 19.96
N GLY A 74 10.17 5.46 20.84
CA GLY A 74 8.80 5.02 20.52
C GLY A 74 8.76 3.70 19.74
N THR A 75 7.55 3.27 19.35
CA THR A 75 7.31 2.01 18.65
C THR A 75 6.60 2.25 17.31
N ARG A 76 6.81 1.32 16.38
CA ARG A 76 6.06 1.23 15.11
C ARG A 76 5.28 -0.08 15.11
N ASN A 77 3.99 0.01 14.87
CA ASN A 77 3.13 -1.15 14.75
C ASN A 77 3.31 -1.83 13.37
N LEU A 78 3.72 -3.09 13.35
CA LEU A 78 3.78 -3.89 12.14
C LEU A 78 2.71 -4.98 12.20
N GLY A 79 1.96 -5.14 11.12
CA GLY A 79 1.03 -6.25 10.95
C GLY A 79 1.65 -7.34 10.08
N ILE A 80 1.70 -8.57 10.57
CA ILE A 80 2.26 -9.71 9.84
C ILE A 80 1.10 -10.60 9.36
N PRO A 81 0.75 -10.56 8.06
CA PRO A 81 -0.24 -11.48 7.49
C PRO A 81 0.30 -12.91 7.45
N THR A 82 -0.58 -13.90 7.32
CA THR A 82 -0.16 -15.28 7.05
C THR A 82 0.65 -15.38 5.78
N VAL A 83 1.46 -16.42 5.65
CA VAL A 83 2.27 -16.62 4.42
C VAL A 83 1.36 -16.76 3.20
N MET A 84 0.22 -17.46 3.34
CA MET A 84 -0.74 -17.60 2.24
C MET A 84 -1.34 -16.26 1.82
N ASP A 85 -1.77 -15.44 2.77
CA ASP A 85 -2.29 -14.10 2.49
C ASP A 85 -1.25 -13.19 1.83
N ARG A 86 0.02 -13.27 2.25
CA ARG A 86 1.12 -12.54 1.60
C ARG A 86 1.31 -12.96 0.14
N ILE A 87 1.19 -14.25 -0.15
CA ILE A 87 1.33 -14.78 -1.52
C ILE A 87 0.17 -14.29 -2.40
N ILE A 88 -1.06 -14.37 -1.92
CA ILE A 88 -2.22 -13.86 -2.67
C ILE A 88 -2.10 -12.35 -2.88
N GLN A 89 -1.80 -11.57 -1.85
CA GLN A 89 -1.58 -10.13 -1.97
C GLN A 89 -0.45 -9.80 -2.94
N GLN A 90 0.66 -10.57 -2.91
CA GLN A 90 1.76 -10.40 -3.85
C GLN A 90 1.33 -10.70 -5.30
N ALA A 91 0.51 -11.72 -5.51
CA ALA A 91 -0.05 -12.04 -6.82
C ALA A 91 -0.98 -10.92 -7.32
N MET A 92 -1.78 -10.33 -6.44
CA MET A 92 -2.59 -9.15 -6.75
C MET A 92 -1.71 -7.96 -7.16
N VAL A 93 -0.68 -7.63 -6.38
CA VAL A 93 0.24 -6.52 -6.68
C VAL A 93 0.89 -6.69 -8.05
N GLN A 94 1.32 -7.89 -8.42
CA GLN A 94 1.97 -8.14 -9.72
C GLN A 94 1.06 -7.83 -10.92
N VAL A 95 -0.24 -8.01 -10.78
CA VAL A 95 -1.22 -7.76 -11.85
C VAL A 95 -1.78 -6.35 -11.79
N LEU A 96 -1.98 -5.80 -10.58
CA LEU A 96 -2.60 -4.49 -10.39
C LEU A 96 -1.61 -3.33 -10.56
N SER A 97 -0.33 -3.51 -10.18
CA SER A 97 0.65 -2.42 -10.28
C SER A 97 0.76 -1.85 -11.70
N PRO A 98 0.90 -2.64 -12.78
CA PRO A 98 0.95 -2.08 -14.13
C PRO A 98 -0.29 -1.27 -14.52
N ILE A 99 -1.46 -1.64 -14.01
CA ILE A 99 -2.70 -0.90 -14.23
C ILE A 99 -2.65 0.42 -13.48
N CYS A 100 -2.31 0.39 -12.19
CA CYS A 100 -2.25 1.58 -11.34
C CYS A 100 -1.17 2.58 -11.78
N GLU A 101 -0.02 2.10 -12.30
CA GLU A 101 1.09 2.94 -12.78
C GLU A 101 0.65 3.96 -13.83
N THR A 102 -0.37 3.65 -14.65
CA THR A 102 -0.88 4.58 -15.67
C THR A 102 -1.64 5.78 -15.11
N PHE A 103 -1.98 5.74 -13.82
CA PHE A 103 -2.73 6.80 -13.13
C PHE A 103 -1.88 7.63 -12.18
N PHE A 104 -0.70 7.13 -11.81
CA PHE A 104 0.13 7.78 -10.80
C PHE A 104 0.94 8.95 -11.35
N SER A 105 1.03 10.01 -10.56
CA SER A 105 1.86 11.17 -10.82
C SER A 105 3.33 10.80 -11.11
N ASP A 106 3.97 11.52 -12.02
CA ASP A 106 5.40 11.37 -12.27
C ASP A 106 6.28 11.84 -11.12
N TYR A 107 5.75 12.63 -10.20
CA TYR A 107 6.44 13.15 -9.03
C TYR A 107 6.28 12.26 -7.79
N SER A 108 5.61 11.11 -7.91
CA SER A 108 5.50 10.07 -6.89
C SER A 108 6.53 8.96 -7.14
N TYR A 109 7.36 8.65 -6.15
CA TYR A 109 8.51 7.74 -6.30
C TYR A 109 8.45 6.51 -5.37
N GLY A 110 7.82 6.60 -4.21
CA GLY A 110 7.80 5.53 -3.22
C GLY A 110 6.94 4.34 -3.63
N PHE A 111 7.41 3.12 -3.33
CA PHE A 111 6.70 1.85 -3.57
C PHE A 111 6.34 1.55 -5.03
N ARG A 112 6.99 2.20 -5.97
CA ARG A 112 6.73 2.04 -7.41
C ARG A 112 7.88 1.29 -8.11
N PRO A 113 7.60 0.48 -9.15
CA PRO A 113 8.64 -0.18 -9.93
C PRO A 113 9.49 0.86 -10.65
N ASN A 114 10.80 0.62 -10.70
CA ASN A 114 11.80 1.47 -11.39
C ASN A 114 11.87 2.92 -10.85
N ARG A 115 11.34 3.19 -9.67
CA ARG A 115 11.43 4.46 -8.96
C ARG A 115 12.22 4.28 -7.66
N SER A 116 12.93 5.35 -7.24
CA SER A 116 13.78 5.30 -6.04
C SER A 116 13.74 6.61 -5.25
N CYS A 117 14.18 6.55 -4.00
CA CYS A 117 14.35 7.75 -3.16
C CYS A 117 15.37 8.73 -3.77
N GLU A 118 16.44 8.21 -4.38
CA GLU A 118 17.45 9.04 -5.04
C GLU A 118 16.86 9.86 -6.20
N GLN A 119 15.96 9.27 -6.99
CA GLN A 119 15.25 10.02 -8.04
C GLN A 119 14.37 11.13 -7.48
N ALA A 120 13.68 10.91 -6.35
CA ALA A 120 12.90 11.93 -5.68
C ALA A 120 13.78 13.08 -5.19
N ILE A 121 14.94 12.76 -4.58
CA ILE A 121 15.92 13.75 -4.11
C ILE A 121 16.48 14.55 -5.28
N ASN A 122 16.88 13.88 -6.36
CA ASN A 122 17.42 14.57 -7.56
C ASN A 122 16.39 15.52 -8.14
N LYS A 123 15.12 15.13 -8.21
CA LYS A 123 14.05 16.00 -8.70
C LYS A 123 13.83 17.22 -7.77
N LEU A 124 13.92 17.04 -6.47
CA LEU A 124 13.84 18.16 -5.52
C LEU A 124 15.03 19.11 -5.69
N LEU A 125 16.24 18.59 -5.90
CA LEU A 125 17.44 19.40 -6.16
C LEU A 125 17.32 20.21 -7.46
N GLU A 126 16.72 19.67 -8.52
CA GLU A 126 16.39 20.42 -9.73
C GLU A 126 15.53 21.64 -9.41
N TYR A 127 14.45 21.47 -8.64
CA TYR A 127 13.59 22.59 -8.23
C TYR A 127 14.33 23.65 -7.40
N ILE A 128 15.20 23.24 -6.48
CA ILE A 128 16.00 24.16 -5.67
C ILE A 128 16.93 24.98 -6.58
N ASN A 129 17.60 24.32 -7.53
CA ASN A 129 18.48 24.98 -8.51
C ASN A 129 17.73 25.98 -9.43
N ASP A 130 16.42 25.72 -9.68
CA ASP A 130 15.52 26.61 -10.43
C ASP A 130 14.95 27.76 -9.54
N GLY A 131 15.45 27.94 -8.33
CA GLY A 131 15.10 29.02 -7.42
C GLY A 131 13.87 28.76 -6.54
N TYR A 132 13.43 27.51 -6.38
CA TYR A 132 12.39 27.13 -5.44
C TYR A 132 13.01 26.76 -4.09
N GLU A 133 13.49 27.75 -3.34
CA GLU A 133 14.32 27.56 -2.15
C GLU A 133 13.52 27.37 -0.83
N TRP A 134 12.22 27.61 -0.87
CA TRP A 134 11.36 27.44 0.31
C TRP A 134 10.69 26.06 0.25
N ILE A 135 10.91 25.28 1.31
CA ILE A 135 10.42 23.91 1.41
C ILE A 135 9.25 23.84 2.38
N VAL A 136 8.17 23.17 1.93
CA VAL A 136 7.06 22.74 2.79
C VAL A 136 7.12 21.23 2.86
N ASP A 137 7.36 20.70 4.04
CA ASP A 137 7.38 19.27 4.34
C ASP A 137 6.02 18.85 4.91
N ILE A 138 5.40 17.84 4.32
CA ILE A 138 4.12 17.29 4.72
C ILE A 138 4.35 15.89 5.27
N ASP A 139 4.12 15.71 6.57
CA ASP A 139 4.09 14.43 7.26
C ASP A 139 2.64 14.06 7.61
N LEU A 140 2.19 12.88 7.19
CA LEU A 140 0.85 12.39 7.44
C LEU A 140 0.84 11.52 8.71
N GLU A 141 0.28 12.06 9.79
CA GLU A 141 0.26 11.38 11.08
C GLU A 141 -0.37 9.98 11.00
N LYS A 142 0.45 8.95 11.27
CA LYS A 142 0.00 7.54 11.27
C LYS A 142 -0.81 7.18 10.02
N PHE A 143 -0.34 7.61 8.87
CA PHE A 143 -1.07 7.50 7.60
C PHE A 143 -1.72 6.12 7.41
N PHE A 144 -0.92 5.03 7.51
CA PHE A 144 -1.42 3.67 7.30
C PHE A 144 -2.54 3.26 8.27
N ASP A 145 -2.53 3.78 9.50
CA ASP A 145 -3.54 3.47 10.54
C ASP A 145 -4.82 4.29 10.34
N ASN A 146 -4.77 5.41 9.61
CA ASN A 146 -5.86 6.37 9.49
C ASN A 146 -6.57 6.39 8.13
N VAL A 147 -6.11 5.62 7.13
CA VAL A 147 -6.72 5.58 5.78
C VAL A 147 -8.22 5.26 5.87
N PRO A 148 -9.12 6.13 5.36
CA PRO A 148 -10.56 5.84 5.30
C PRO A 148 -10.82 4.75 4.24
N GLN A 149 -11.16 3.53 4.68
CA GLN A 149 -11.28 2.36 3.79
C GLN A 149 -12.32 2.54 2.67
N ASP A 150 -13.45 3.19 2.96
CA ASP A 150 -14.49 3.39 1.94
C ASP A 150 -14.07 4.40 0.89
N LYS A 151 -13.36 5.48 1.29
CA LYS A 151 -12.77 6.45 0.36
C LYS A 151 -11.70 5.79 -0.51
N LEU A 152 -10.81 4.99 0.10
CA LEU A 152 -9.82 4.20 -0.64
C LEU A 152 -10.50 3.29 -1.66
N MET A 153 -11.55 2.56 -1.26
CA MET A 153 -12.25 1.64 -2.15
C MET A 153 -12.98 2.34 -3.29
N SER A 154 -13.41 3.59 -3.13
CA SER A 154 -13.96 4.37 -4.24
C SER A 154 -12.89 4.69 -5.31
N TYR A 155 -11.66 5.02 -4.90
CA TYR A 155 -10.55 5.22 -5.84
C TYR A 155 -10.07 3.91 -6.48
N VAL A 156 -10.04 2.82 -5.71
CA VAL A 156 -9.78 1.46 -6.25
C VAL A 156 -10.79 1.13 -7.35
N HIS A 157 -12.07 1.42 -7.15
CA HIS A 157 -13.12 1.19 -8.15
C HIS A 157 -12.90 1.99 -9.44
N ILE A 158 -12.50 3.26 -9.33
CA ILE A 158 -12.22 4.12 -10.50
C ILE A 158 -11.08 3.55 -11.35
N ILE A 159 -10.04 2.98 -10.71
CA ILE A 159 -8.83 2.51 -11.39
C ILE A 159 -9.00 1.07 -11.89
N ILE A 160 -9.55 0.18 -11.06
CA ILE A 160 -9.56 -1.28 -11.29
C ILE A 160 -10.86 -1.73 -11.95
N ASN A 161 -12.00 -1.18 -11.52
CA ASN A 161 -13.34 -1.47 -12.03
C ASN A 161 -13.63 -2.97 -12.20
N ASP A 162 -13.26 -3.78 -11.19
CA ASP A 162 -13.44 -5.23 -11.19
C ASP A 162 -13.96 -5.71 -9.83
N GLY A 163 -15.25 -6.04 -9.79
CA GLY A 163 -15.96 -6.34 -8.54
C GLY A 163 -15.45 -7.59 -7.79
N ASP A 164 -14.83 -8.56 -8.46
CA ASP A 164 -14.25 -9.74 -7.80
C ASP A 164 -12.96 -9.37 -7.07
N THR A 165 -12.07 -8.63 -7.76
CA THR A 165 -10.81 -8.14 -7.20
C THR A 165 -11.06 -7.12 -6.08
N GLU A 166 -12.00 -6.19 -6.27
CA GLU A 166 -12.39 -5.21 -5.25
C GLU A 166 -12.95 -5.88 -3.98
N SER A 167 -13.77 -6.92 -4.15
CA SER A 167 -14.28 -7.72 -3.03
C SER A 167 -13.15 -8.35 -2.22
N LEU A 168 -12.10 -8.87 -2.89
CA LEU A 168 -10.95 -9.45 -2.23
C LEU A 168 -10.10 -8.38 -1.52
N ILE A 169 -9.86 -7.21 -2.15
CA ILE A 169 -9.18 -6.08 -1.51
C ILE A 169 -9.92 -5.66 -0.24
N ARG A 170 -11.23 -5.47 -0.32
CA ARG A 170 -12.06 -5.09 0.84
C ARG A 170 -11.97 -6.09 1.98
N LYS A 171 -11.88 -7.38 1.68
CA LYS A 171 -11.70 -8.42 2.70
C LYS A 171 -10.34 -8.32 3.39
N TYR A 172 -9.27 -8.03 2.66
CA TYR A 172 -7.95 -7.78 3.25
C TYR A 172 -7.96 -6.54 4.16
N LEU A 173 -8.61 -5.47 3.77
CA LEU A 173 -8.75 -4.27 4.61
C LEU A 173 -9.52 -4.55 5.90
N LYS A 174 -10.52 -5.47 5.85
CA LYS A 174 -11.37 -5.83 6.99
C LYS A 174 -10.94 -7.09 7.75
N ALA A 175 -9.80 -7.67 7.42
CA ALA A 175 -9.33 -8.91 8.05
C ALA A 175 -9.15 -8.80 9.57
N GLY A 176 -8.92 -7.60 10.09
CA GLY A 176 -8.70 -7.36 11.51
C GLY A 176 -7.25 -7.59 11.93
N ILE A 177 -7.03 -7.41 13.21
CA ILE A 177 -5.69 -7.44 13.82
C ILE A 177 -5.74 -8.35 15.05
N MET A 178 -4.71 -9.16 15.25
CA MET A 178 -4.51 -9.97 16.44
C MET A 178 -3.44 -9.34 17.32
N ILE A 179 -3.83 -8.88 18.51
CA ILE A 179 -2.94 -8.25 19.50
C ILE A 179 -2.94 -9.12 20.76
N ASN A 180 -1.80 -9.71 21.11
CA ASN A 180 -1.66 -10.54 22.31
C ASN A 180 -2.77 -11.61 22.44
N GLY A 181 -3.12 -12.26 21.33
CA GLY A 181 -4.16 -13.29 21.29
C GLY A 181 -5.61 -12.77 21.30
N LYS A 182 -5.83 -11.44 21.27
CA LYS A 182 -7.16 -10.84 21.18
C LYS A 182 -7.39 -10.28 19.79
N TYR A 183 -8.55 -10.59 19.20
CA TYR A 183 -8.98 -10.06 17.91
C TYR A 183 -9.51 -8.64 18.06
N GLU A 184 -9.03 -7.75 17.20
CA GLU A 184 -9.56 -6.39 17.03
C GLU A 184 -10.00 -6.18 15.59
N LYS A 185 -11.18 -5.60 15.41
CA LYS A 185 -11.73 -5.30 14.10
C LYS A 185 -11.01 -4.12 13.47
N SER A 186 -10.69 -4.20 12.18
CA SER A 186 -10.13 -3.09 11.41
C SER A 186 -11.26 -2.31 10.74
N GLU A 187 -11.56 -1.10 11.22
CA GLU A 187 -12.58 -0.22 10.65
C GLU A 187 -11.97 0.86 9.74
N LYS A 188 -10.70 1.18 9.94
CA LYS A 188 -9.90 2.12 9.17
C LYS A 188 -8.48 1.62 9.01
N GLY A 189 -7.72 2.26 8.16
CA GLY A 189 -6.32 1.94 7.91
C GLY A 189 -6.11 0.81 6.90
N THR A 190 -4.85 0.67 6.52
CA THR A 190 -4.33 -0.47 5.75
C THR A 190 -3.29 -1.17 6.60
N PRO A 191 -3.27 -2.52 6.67
CA PRO A 191 -2.31 -3.23 7.52
C PRO A 191 -0.86 -2.90 7.14
N GLN A 192 -0.10 -2.27 8.05
CA GLN A 192 1.34 -2.07 7.85
C GLN A 192 2.05 -3.43 7.81
N GLY A 193 2.66 -3.78 6.68
CA GLY A 193 3.35 -5.06 6.46
C GLY A 193 2.64 -6.02 5.52
N GLY A 194 1.43 -5.73 5.09
CA GLY A 194 0.78 -6.41 3.97
C GLY A 194 1.42 -6.03 2.63
N ASN A 195 1.60 -7.00 1.73
CA ASN A 195 2.20 -6.74 0.41
C ASN A 195 1.37 -5.79 -0.47
N LEU A 196 0.06 -5.74 -0.24
CA LEU A 196 -0.88 -4.88 -1.00
C LEU A 196 -0.91 -3.44 -0.49
N SER A 197 -0.59 -3.20 0.78
CA SER A 197 -0.74 -1.89 1.43
C SER A 197 0.06 -0.76 0.75
N PRO A 198 1.30 -0.96 0.27
CA PRO A 198 2.03 0.07 -0.47
C PRO A 198 1.33 0.53 -1.76
N LEU A 199 0.74 -0.40 -2.51
CA LEU A 199 -0.02 -0.06 -3.71
C LEU A 199 -1.29 0.73 -3.38
N LEU A 200 -2.04 0.29 -2.36
CA LEU A 200 -3.25 0.97 -1.89
C LEU A 200 -2.95 2.37 -1.35
N SER A 201 -1.79 2.54 -0.68
CA SER A 201 -1.30 3.85 -0.24
C SER A 201 -1.11 4.80 -1.42
N ASN A 202 -0.46 4.34 -2.48
CA ASN A 202 -0.26 5.16 -3.67
C ASN A 202 -1.59 5.50 -4.37
N ILE A 203 -2.57 4.60 -4.38
CA ILE A 203 -3.90 4.88 -4.95
C ILE A 203 -4.57 6.06 -4.24
N ILE A 204 -4.58 6.07 -2.90
CA ILE A 204 -5.24 7.16 -2.17
C ILE A 204 -4.41 8.45 -2.19
N LEU A 205 -3.07 8.37 -2.09
CA LEU A 205 -2.19 9.53 -2.11
C LEU A 205 -2.08 10.19 -3.49
N ASN A 206 -2.41 9.47 -4.56
CA ASN A 206 -2.47 10.03 -5.90
C ASN A 206 -3.50 11.18 -6.03
N GLU A 207 -4.50 11.22 -5.17
CA GLU A 207 -5.43 12.37 -5.13
C GLU A 207 -4.76 13.63 -4.58
N LEU A 208 -3.85 13.48 -3.61
CA LEU A 208 -2.99 14.59 -3.16
C LEU A 208 -2.06 15.02 -4.30
N ASP A 209 -1.45 14.07 -5.00
CA ASP A 209 -0.55 14.38 -6.12
C ASP A 209 -1.28 15.19 -7.20
N LYS A 210 -2.47 14.74 -7.62
CA LYS A 210 -3.31 15.44 -8.62
C LYS A 210 -3.68 16.87 -8.17
N GLU A 211 -4.00 17.03 -6.89
CA GLU A 211 -4.32 18.36 -6.35
C GLU A 211 -3.12 19.28 -6.38
N LEU A 212 -1.92 18.79 -6.01
CA LEU A 212 -0.69 19.57 -6.07
C LEU A 212 -0.33 19.93 -7.54
N GLU A 213 -0.48 19.00 -8.48
CA GLU A 213 -0.30 19.22 -9.91
C GLU A 213 -1.28 20.26 -10.46
N SER A 214 -2.56 20.16 -10.12
CA SER A 214 -3.60 21.09 -10.59
C SER A 214 -3.34 22.53 -10.17
N ARG A 215 -2.61 22.73 -9.07
CA ARG A 215 -2.17 24.04 -8.57
C ARG A 215 -0.84 24.50 -9.15
N GLY A 216 -0.21 23.70 -10.00
CA GLY A 216 1.11 24.00 -10.56
C GLY A 216 2.22 24.03 -9.51
N LEU A 217 2.08 23.25 -8.42
CA LEU A 217 3.07 23.17 -7.36
C LEU A 217 4.19 22.19 -7.74
N HIS A 218 5.42 22.54 -7.39
CA HIS A 218 6.58 21.69 -7.56
C HIS A 218 6.74 20.82 -6.31
N PHE A 219 6.61 19.52 -6.45
CA PHE A 219 6.69 18.59 -5.34
C PHE A 219 7.37 17.28 -5.71
N THR A 220 7.78 16.54 -4.70
CA THR A 220 8.19 15.14 -4.80
C THR A 220 7.57 14.38 -3.64
N ARG A 221 7.02 13.21 -3.92
CA ARG A 221 6.48 12.33 -2.89
C ARG A 221 7.18 10.97 -2.88
N TYR A 222 7.63 10.54 -1.70
CA TYR A 222 8.16 9.21 -1.47
C TYR A 222 7.33 8.49 -0.39
N ALA A 223 6.43 7.60 -0.79
CA ALA A 223 5.41 6.99 0.07
C ALA A 223 4.48 8.05 0.69
N ASP A 224 4.44 8.18 2.01
CA ASP A 224 3.70 9.17 2.79
C ASP A 224 4.45 10.49 3.01
N ASP A 225 5.77 10.52 2.78
CA ASP A 225 6.58 11.75 2.85
C ASP A 225 6.39 12.57 1.57
N CYS A 226 5.95 13.83 1.68
CA CYS A 226 5.74 14.73 0.56
C CYS A 226 6.40 16.08 0.80
N VAL A 227 7.27 16.48 -0.12
CA VAL A 227 8.02 17.73 -0.06
C VAL A 227 7.59 18.64 -1.21
N ILE A 228 7.17 19.88 -0.88
CA ILE A 228 6.76 20.89 -1.86
C ILE A 228 7.78 22.02 -1.86
N ALA A 229 8.27 22.41 -3.05
CA ALA A 229 9.21 23.49 -3.23
C ALA A 229 8.52 24.73 -3.81
N VAL A 230 8.74 25.91 -3.23
CA VAL A 230 8.15 27.18 -3.68
C VAL A 230 9.17 28.33 -3.66
N LYS A 231 8.90 29.42 -4.37
CA LYS A 231 9.85 30.54 -4.53
C LYS A 231 9.87 31.56 -3.40
N SER A 232 8.90 31.54 -2.49
CA SER A 232 8.82 32.55 -1.44
C SER A 232 8.19 32.05 -0.15
N ARG A 233 8.53 32.67 0.98
CA ARG A 233 7.90 32.41 2.28
C ARG A 233 6.39 32.61 2.26
N ALA A 234 5.92 33.64 1.54
CA ALA A 234 4.48 33.88 1.41
C ALA A 234 3.77 32.75 0.68
N SER A 235 4.40 32.16 -0.34
CA SER A 235 3.89 30.98 -1.04
C SER A 235 3.91 29.75 -0.16
N ALA A 236 4.98 29.51 0.62
CA ALA A 236 5.07 28.42 1.58
C ALA A 236 3.94 28.49 2.61
N ASN A 237 3.71 29.65 3.21
CA ASN A 237 2.62 29.84 4.17
C ASN A 237 1.23 29.57 3.56
N ARG A 238 0.98 30.00 2.31
CA ARG A 238 -0.29 29.68 1.63
C ARG A 238 -0.47 28.18 1.40
N VAL A 239 0.58 27.50 0.95
CA VAL A 239 0.56 26.04 0.76
C VAL A 239 0.27 25.33 2.07
N MET A 240 0.98 25.68 3.17
CA MET A 240 0.73 25.11 4.51
C MET A 240 -0.72 25.26 4.95
N HIS A 241 -1.30 26.47 4.86
CA HIS A 241 -2.70 26.69 5.26
C HIS A 241 -3.68 25.89 4.42
N THR A 242 -3.39 25.68 3.14
CA THR A 242 -4.31 24.98 2.25
C THR A 242 -4.18 23.46 2.39
N CYS A 243 -2.97 22.93 2.60
CA CYS A 243 -2.76 21.50 2.82
C CYS A 243 -3.41 21.02 4.13
N LEU A 244 -3.41 21.83 5.19
CA LEU A 244 -4.09 21.51 6.46
C LEU A 244 -5.61 21.26 6.28
N LEU A 245 -6.25 21.90 5.29
CA LEU A 245 -7.68 21.69 5.00
C LEU A 245 -7.98 20.37 4.29
N TYR A 246 -6.97 19.70 3.70
CA TYR A 246 -7.13 18.43 3.00
C TYR A 246 -6.67 17.21 3.81
N THR A 247 -5.93 17.42 4.89
CA THR A 247 -5.38 16.36 5.75
C THR A 247 -6.16 16.19 7.06
N SER A 248 -7.17 17.00 7.31
CA SER A 248 -8.07 16.96 8.49
C SER A 248 -9.35 16.13 8.26
#